data_0d9113982dd272194cf9019e7f86746c
#
_entry.id   0d9113982dd272194cf9019e7f86746c
#
_cell.length_a   1.000
_cell.length_b   1.000
_cell.length_c   1.000
_cell.angle_alpha   90.00
_cell.angle_beta   90.00
_cell.angle_gamma   90.00
#
_symmetry.space_group_name_H-M   'P 1'
#
loop_
_entity.id
_entity.type
_entity.pdbx_description
1 polymer ?
#
loop_
_entity_poly.entity_id
_entity_poly.type
_entity_poly.pdbx_seq_one_letter_code
_entity_poly.pdbx_strand_id
1 'polypeptide(L)'
;MTKTAFLFAGQGAQYLGMGRELYDQYAIVKETIDQASQVLGYDLRDLIDNDETKLNQTRYTQPAILATSVAIYRLLKEKGCQPDMVAGLSLGEYSALVASGALDFEDAVALVAKRGAYMEEAAPAGSGKMVAVLNTPVEVIEQACQEASQLGVVTPANYNTPSQIVIGGEVAAVDRAVELLQEAGAKRLIPLNVSGPFHTALLEAASQKLAQALTEVEFSDFACPLVGNTEAKVMEKERIVELLTRQVKEPVRFYESIALMQEAGVTRFIEIGPGKVLSGFVKKIDKTAQLANVEDQASLLAFLEN
;
A
#
# COMPACT_ATOMS: atom_id res chain seq x y z
N MET A 1 5.20 -28.12 4.11
CA MET A 1 4.33 -27.46 3.12
C MET A 1 4.86 -26.05 2.89
N THR A 2 4.87 -25.59 1.66
CA THR A 2 5.30 -24.21 1.32
C THR A 2 4.26 -23.23 1.81
N LYS A 3 4.64 -22.33 2.74
CA LYS A 3 3.73 -21.26 3.17
C LYS A 3 3.71 -20.13 2.16
N THR A 4 2.53 -19.61 1.87
CA THR A 4 2.29 -18.57 0.88
C THR A 4 1.74 -17.30 1.53
N ALA A 5 2.32 -16.15 1.23
CA ALA A 5 1.76 -14.86 1.58
C ALA A 5 1.15 -14.16 0.37
N PHE A 6 0.01 -13.51 0.56
CA PHE A 6 -0.53 -12.57 -0.42
C PHE A 6 -0.15 -11.15 -0.03
N LEU A 7 0.36 -10.41 -1.00
CA LEU A 7 0.77 -9.03 -0.87
C LEU A 7 -0.14 -8.14 -1.70
N PHE A 8 -0.61 -7.04 -1.12
CA PHE A 8 -1.55 -6.14 -1.79
C PHE A 8 -0.90 -4.80 -2.12
N ALA A 9 -1.02 -4.41 -3.40
CA ALA A 9 -0.44 -3.19 -3.93
C ALA A 9 -0.99 -1.93 -3.25
N GLY A 10 -0.14 -0.91 -3.14
CA GLY A 10 -0.50 0.42 -2.67
C GLY A 10 -0.68 1.43 -3.81
N GLN A 11 -0.89 2.69 -3.42
CA GLN A 11 -1.01 3.81 -4.36
C GLN A 11 0.27 3.96 -5.19
N GLY A 12 0.11 4.29 -6.47
CA GLY A 12 1.17 4.34 -7.46
C GLY A 12 1.19 3.13 -8.40
N ALA A 13 0.42 2.08 -8.07
CA ALA A 13 0.29 0.90 -8.92
C ALA A 13 -0.83 1.00 -9.97
N GLN A 14 -1.73 2.00 -9.86
CA GLN A 14 -2.88 2.17 -10.75
C GLN A 14 -2.46 2.53 -12.17
N TYR A 15 -3.25 2.06 -13.13
CA TYR A 15 -3.17 2.43 -14.54
C TYR A 15 -4.55 2.31 -15.20
N LEU A 16 -4.76 3.06 -16.30
CA LEU A 16 -6.01 2.99 -17.06
C LEU A 16 -6.30 1.55 -17.51
N GLY A 17 -7.52 1.11 -17.31
CA GLY A 17 -7.97 -0.21 -17.71
C GLY A 17 -7.51 -1.36 -16.81
N MET A 18 -6.89 -1.10 -15.66
CA MET A 18 -6.46 -2.17 -14.74
C MET A 18 -7.62 -3.12 -14.42
N GLY A 19 -7.35 -4.44 -14.50
CA GLY A 19 -8.32 -5.49 -14.23
C GLY A 19 -9.45 -5.63 -15.27
N ARG A 20 -9.41 -4.93 -16.41
CA ARG A 20 -10.49 -4.94 -17.41
C ARG A 20 -10.79 -6.33 -17.97
N GLU A 21 -9.77 -7.07 -18.37
CA GLU A 21 -9.96 -8.43 -18.92
C GLU A 21 -10.61 -9.36 -17.90
N LEU A 22 -10.21 -9.26 -16.63
CA LEU A 22 -10.79 -10.07 -15.57
C LEU A 22 -12.25 -9.67 -15.29
N TYR A 23 -12.55 -8.38 -15.34
CA TYR A 23 -13.92 -7.87 -15.20
C TYR A 23 -14.85 -8.39 -16.30
N ASP A 24 -14.37 -8.47 -17.54
CA ASP A 24 -15.17 -8.94 -18.67
C ASP A 24 -15.37 -10.46 -18.66
N GLN A 25 -14.44 -11.22 -18.05
CA GLN A 25 -14.45 -12.69 -18.13
C GLN A 25 -14.99 -13.39 -16.87
N TYR A 26 -14.91 -12.76 -15.70
CA TYR A 26 -15.25 -13.40 -14.42
C TYR A 26 -16.35 -12.64 -13.68
N ALA A 27 -17.47 -13.32 -13.44
CA ALA A 27 -18.64 -12.75 -12.77
C ALA A 27 -18.27 -12.16 -11.38
N ILE A 28 -17.47 -12.87 -10.58
CA ILE A 28 -17.07 -12.41 -9.24
C ILE A 28 -16.27 -11.10 -9.28
N VAL A 29 -15.45 -10.90 -10.33
CA VAL A 29 -14.69 -9.65 -10.50
C VAL A 29 -15.62 -8.51 -10.85
N LYS A 30 -16.54 -8.75 -11.80
CA LYS A 30 -17.57 -7.78 -12.19
C LYS A 30 -18.45 -7.39 -10.99
N GLU A 31 -18.98 -8.35 -10.28
CA GLU A 31 -19.83 -8.14 -9.10
C GLU A 31 -19.09 -7.33 -8.02
N THR A 32 -17.81 -7.60 -7.80
CA THR A 32 -17.01 -6.87 -6.81
C THR A 32 -16.82 -5.40 -7.21
N ILE A 33 -16.50 -5.12 -8.47
CA ILE A 33 -16.34 -3.74 -8.95
C ILE A 33 -17.68 -3.00 -8.98
N ASP A 34 -18.76 -3.67 -9.39
CA ASP A 34 -20.11 -3.10 -9.39
C ASP A 34 -20.59 -2.80 -7.95
N GLN A 35 -20.28 -3.66 -6.98
CA GLN A 35 -20.53 -3.44 -5.56
C GLN A 35 -19.78 -2.20 -5.04
N ALA A 36 -18.50 -2.05 -5.39
CA ALA A 36 -17.73 -0.86 -5.05
C ALA A 36 -18.34 0.41 -5.67
N SER A 37 -18.81 0.36 -6.92
CA SER A 37 -19.49 1.48 -7.58
C SER A 37 -20.75 1.91 -6.83
N GLN A 38 -21.53 0.96 -6.33
CA GLN A 38 -22.73 1.25 -5.53
C GLN A 38 -22.37 1.98 -4.22
N VAL A 39 -21.34 1.54 -3.52
CA VAL A 39 -20.87 2.18 -2.28
C VAL A 39 -20.36 3.60 -2.55
N LEU A 40 -19.63 3.78 -3.64
CA LEU A 40 -19.00 5.06 -4.00
C LEU A 40 -19.98 6.07 -4.61
N GLY A 41 -21.11 5.61 -5.18
CA GLY A 41 -22.09 6.46 -5.84
C GLY A 41 -21.67 6.94 -7.23
N TYR A 42 -20.68 6.31 -7.85
CA TYR A 42 -20.26 6.55 -9.24
C TYR A 42 -19.77 5.24 -9.90
N ASP A 43 -19.72 5.22 -11.23
CA ASP A 43 -19.23 4.07 -11.99
C ASP A 43 -17.70 3.98 -11.88
N LEU A 44 -17.24 3.08 -11.02
CA LEU A 44 -15.81 2.87 -10.77
C LEU A 44 -15.13 2.23 -11.99
N ARG A 45 -15.84 1.37 -12.74
CA ARG A 45 -15.27 0.76 -13.96
C ARG A 45 -15.02 1.80 -15.02
N ASP A 46 -16.00 2.69 -15.26
CA ASP A 46 -15.84 3.78 -16.22
C ASP A 46 -14.70 4.74 -15.83
N LEU A 47 -14.60 5.06 -14.53
CA LEU A 47 -13.50 5.91 -14.02
C LEU A 47 -12.13 5.26 -14.29
N ILE A 48 -11.98 3.96 -13.98
CA ILE A 48 -10.71 3.24 -14.19
C ILE A 48 -10.35 3.15 -15.67
N ASP A 49 -11.33 3.04 -16.56
CA ASP A 49 -11.08 2.85 -17.98
C ASP A 49 -10.84 4.17 -18.74
N ASN A 50 -11.47 5.26 -18.31
CA ASN A 50 -11.62 6.44 -19.15
C ASN A 50 -11.17 7.76 -18.50
N ASP A 51 -10.92 7.82 -17.19
CA ASP A 51 -10.60 9.08 -16.49
C ASP A 51 -9.26 8.99 -15.73
N GLU A 52 -8.16 9.07 -16.47
CA GLU A 52 -6.81 9.03 -15.90
C GLU A 52 -6.58 10.17 -14.88
N THR A 53 -7.17 11.33 -15.13
CA THR A 53 -7.02 12.49 -14.23
C THR A 53 -7.62 12.21 -12.86
N LYS A 54 -8.83 11.67 -12.80
CA LYS A 54 -9.44 11.27 -11.53
C LYS A 54 -8.74 10.05 -10.93
N LEU A 55 -8.41 9.04 -11.74
CA LEU A 55 -7.74 7.83 -11.27
C LEU A 55 -6.44 8.16 -10.52
N ASN A 56 -5.74 9.23 -10.87
CA ASN A 56 -4.51 9.69 -10.22
C ASN A 56 -4.74 10.67 -9.04
N GLN A 57 -5.99 10.97 -8.67
CA GLN A 57 -6.31 11.69 -7.44
C GLN A 57 -6.49 10.69 -6.29
N THR A 58 -5.83 10.92 -5.17
CA THR A 58 -5.75 9.97 -4.04
C THR A 58 -7.13 9.46 -3.59
N ARG A 59 -8.14 10.32 -3.53
CA ARG A 59 -9.52 9.96 -3.16
C ARG A 59 -10.17 8.94 -4.09
N TYR A 60 -9.78 8.90 -5.36
CA TYR A 60 -10.28 7.94 -6.35
C TYR A 60 -9.32 6.78 -6.55
N THR A 61 -8.01 7.03 -6.46
CA THR A 61 -6.97 6.00 -6.58
C THR A 61 -7.16 4.90 -5.54
N GLN A 62 -7.38 5.29 -4.28
CA GLN A 62 -7.44 4.33 -3.18
C GLN A 62 -8.59 3.33 -3.31
N PRO A 63 -9.85 3.75 -3.49
CA PRO A 63 -10.92 2.78 -3.71
C PRO A 63 -10.77 1.98 -5.01
N ALA A 64 -10.19 2.56 -6.07
CA ALA A 64 -9.96 1.86 -7.33
C ALA A 64 -8.98 0.69 -7.17
N ILE A 65 -7.83 0.92 -6.51
CA ILE A 65 -6.84 -0.14 -6.24
C ILE A 65 -7.41 -1.18 -5.28
N LEU A 66 -8.07 -0.77 -4.20
CA LEU A 66 -8.67 -1.70 -3.23
C LEU A 66 -9.70 -2.60 -3.92
N ALA A 67 -10.64 -2.04 -4.68
CA ALA A 67 -11.68 -2.80 -5.34
C ALA A 67 -11.10 -3.79 -6.36
N THR A 68 -10.12 -3.36 -7.16
CA THR A 68 -9.43 -4.23 -8.14
C THR A 68 -8.68 -5.36 -7.44
N SER A 69 -7.93 -5.06 -6.39
CA SER A 69 -7.16 -6.06 -5.62
C SER A 69 -8.06 -7.07 -4.94
N VAL A 70 -9.15 -6.62 -4.30
CA VAL A 70 -10.12 -7.52 -3.65
C VAL A 70 -10.88 -8.36 -4.67
N ALA A 71 -11.22 -7.80 -5.84
CA ALA A 71 -11.86 -8.55 -6.91
C ALA A 71 -10.98 -9.72 -7.40
N ILE A 72 -9.69 -9.45 -7.60
CA ILE A 72 -8.71 -10.49 -7.97
C ILE A 72 -8.54 -11.51 -6.82
N TYR A 73 -8.46 -11.06 -5.57
CA TYR A 73 -8.41 -11.96 -4.42
C TYR A 73 -9.63 -12.89 -4.34
N ARG A 74 -10.85 -12.36 -4.52
CA ARG A 74 -12.09 -13.15 -4.52
C ARG A 74 -12.07 -14.19 -5.64
N LEU A 75 -11.57 -13.82 -6.83
CA LEU A 75 -11.39 -14.77 -7.94
C LEU A 75 -10.42 -15.90 -7.59
N LEU A 76 -9.27 -15.56 -6.99
CA LEU A 76 -8.29 -16.57 -6.54
C LEU A 76 -8.89 -17.49 -5.46
N LYS A 77 -9.67 -16.93 -4.55
CA LYS A 77 -10.38 -17.70 -3.51
C LYS A 77 -11.38 -18.71 -4.14
N GLU A 78 -12.14 -18.31 -5.15
CA GLU A 78 -13.00 -19.24 -5.92
C GLU A 78 -12.20 -20.35 -6.61
N LYS A 79 -10.95 -20.08 -7.02
CA LYS A 79 -10.03 -21.07 -7.58
C LYS A 79 -9.36 -21.94 -6.50
N GLY A 80 -9.72 -21.78 -5.23
CA GLY A 80 -9.17 -22.56 -4.12
C GLY A 80 -7.82 -22.07 -3.59
N CYS A 81 -7.36 -20.88 -4.05
CA CYS A 81 -6.10 -20.29 -3.58
C CYS A 81 -6.34 -19.45 -2.33
N GLN A 82 -5.65 -19.77 -1.25
CA GLN A 82 -5.72 -19.04 0.01
C GLN A 82 -4.32 -18.75 0.56
N PRO A 83 -4.11 -17.60 1.21
CA PRO A 83 -2.84 -17.29 1.84
C PRO A 83 -2.73 -17.89 3.24
N ASP A 84 -1.50 -18.18 3.66
CA ASP A 84 -1.16 -18.46 5.06
C ASP A 84 -0.97 -17.17 5.86
N MET A 85 -0.54 -16.09 5.20
CA MET A 85 -0.37 -14.75 5.76
C MET A 85 -0.67 -13.69 4.70
N VAL A 86 -1.03 -12.49 5.16
CA VAL A 86 -1.27 -11.35 4.26
C VAL A 86 -0.53 -10.10 4.74
N ALA A 87 -0.14 -9.25 3.81
CA ALA A 87 0.30 -7.89 4.06
C ALA A 87 -0.03 -6.99 2.86
N GLY A 88 0.02 -5.70 3.06
CA GLY A 88 -0.13 -4.72 1.99
C GLY A 88 0.77 -3.53 2.24
N LEU A 89 1.00 -2.70 1.23
CA LEU A 89 1.76 -1.48 1.37
C LEU A 89 0.80 -0.29 1.45
N SER A 90 0.77 0.41 2.58
CA SER A 90 -0.08 1.59 2.81
C SER A 90 -1.56 1.29 2.53
N LEU A 91 -2.13 1.77 1.44
CA LEU A 91 -3.49 1.42 0.98
C LEU A 91 -3.72 -0.09 0.94
N GLY A 92 -2.72 -0.85 0.50
CA GLY A 92 -2.79 -2.30 0.38
C GLY A 92 -3.07 -3.03 1.70
N GLU A 93 -2.78 -2.42 2.85
CA GLU A 93 -3.12 -2.98 4.16
C GLU A 93 -4.64 -3.12 4.35
N TYR A 94 -5.44 -2.22 3.78
CA TYR A 94 -6.91 -2.33 3.78
C TYR A 94 -7.39 -3.49 2.90
N SER A 95 -6.77 -3.72 1.76
CA SER A 95 -7.04 -4.92 0.94
C SER A 95 -6.67 -6.19 1.69
N ALA A 96 -5.55 -6.17 2.43
CA ALA A 96 -5.14 -7.29 3.28
C ALA A 96 -6.12 -7.53 4.45
N LEU A 97 -6.68 -6.48 5.05
CA LEU A 97 -7.73 -6.59 6.07
C LEU A 97 -8.99 -7.28 5.52
N VAL A 98 -9.40 -6.94 4.29
CA VAL A 98 -10.52 -7.64 3.63
C VAL A 98 -10.17 -9.10 3.34
N ALA A 99 -8.98 -9.35 2.80
CA ALA A 99 -8.53 -10.71 2.47
C ALA A 99 -8.40 -11.61 3.72
N SER A 100 -8.00 -11.05 4.85
CA SER A 100 -7.92 -11.74 6.12
C SER A 100 -9.28 -11.93 6.83
N GLY A 101 -10.36 -11.36 6.29
CA GLY A 101 -11.70 -11.43 6.87
C GLY A 101 -11.95 -10.45 8.02
N ALA A 102 -10.96 -9.60 8.37
CA ALA A 102 -11.10 -8.68 9.50
C ALA A 102 -11.93 -7.42 9.17
N LEU A 103 -12.08 -7.08 7.89
CA LEU A 103 -12.83 -5.91 7.43
C LEU A 103 -13.78 -6.29 6.29
N ASP A 104 -15.04 -5.86 6.40
CA ASP A 104 -16.01 -6.02 5.30
C ASP A 104 -15.60 -5.20 4.08
N PHE A 105 -15.91 -5.70 2.88
CA PHE A 105 -15.49 -5.07 1.63
C PHE A 105 -16.16 -3.71 1.40
N GLU A 106 -17.46 -3.60 1.67
CA GLU A 106 -18.19 -2.34 1.44
C GLU A 106 -17.71 -1.27 2.42
N ASP A 107 -17.49 -1.65 3.68
CA ASP A 107 -16.89 -0.77 4.70
C ASP A 107 -15.48 -0.35 4.29
N ALA A 108 -14.67 -1.27 3.76
CA ALA A 108 -13.33 -0.97 3.28
C ALA A 108 -13.35 0.05 2.13
N VAL A 109 -14.23 -0.12 1.15
CA VAL A 109 -14.40 0.82 0.02
C VAL A 109 -14.76 2.21 0.51
N ALA A 110 -15.76 2.32 1.38
CA ALA A 110 -16.21 3.58 1.96
C ALA A 110 -15.08 4.24 2.80
N LEU A 111 -14.38 3.45 3.59
CA LEU A 111 -13.32 3.90 4.48
C LEU A 111 -12.11 4.43 3.70
N VAL A 112 -11.65 3.74 2.66
CA VAL A 112 -10.47 4.20 1.89
C VAL A 112 -10.80 5.40 0.99
N ALA A 113 -12.04 5.58 0.56
CA ALA A 113 -12.48 6.79 -0.12
C ALA A 113 -12.38 8.01 0.83
N LYS A 114 -12.84 7.87 2.08
CA LYS A 114 -12.66 8.88 3.13
C LYS A 114 -11.17 9.11 3.43
N ARG A 115 -10.38 8.02 3.60
CA ARG A 115 -8.93 8.10 3.85
C ARG A 115 -8.23 8.92 2.76
N GLY A 116 -8.48 8.60 1.49
CA GLY A 116 -7.89 9.33 0.36
C GLY A 116 -8.25 10.82 0.37
N ALA A 117 -9.52 11.16 0.63
CA ALA A 117 -9.98 12.54 0.72
C ALA A 117 -9.31 13.29 1.90
N TYR A 118 -9.21 12.66 3.08
CA TYR A 118 -8.55 13.26 4.24
C TYR A 118 -7.05 13.50 4.00
N MET A 119 -6.39 12.57 3.30
CA MET A 119 -4.97 12.72 2.95
C MET A 119 -4.74 13.87 1.96
N GLU A 120 -5.60 14.02 0.95
CA GLU A 120 -5.53 15.15 0.01
C GLU A 120 -5.77 16.50 0.71
N GLU A 121 -6.73 16.53 1.63
CA GLU A 121 -7.06 17.75 2.38
C GLU A 121 -5.94 18.15 3.34
N ALA A 122 -5.34 17.18 4.05
CA ALA A 122 -4.25 17.45 5.00
C ALA A 122 -2.95 17.84 4.31
N ALA A 123 -2.70 17.31 3.14
CA ALA A 123 -1.49 17.56 2.36
C ALA A 123 -1.83 17.82 0.89
N PRO A 124 -2.31 19.03 0.56
CA PRO A 124 -2.61 19.42 -0.81
C PRO A 124 -1.39 19.26 -1.74
N ALA A 125 -1.65 19.06 -3.03
CA ALA A 125 -0.58 18.93 -4.02
C ALA A 125 0.41 20.11 -3.95
N GLY A 126 1.70 19.80 -3.86
CA GLY A 126 2.77 20.80 -3.73
C GLY A 126 3.08 21.24 -2.30
N SER A 127 2.35 20.77 -1.27
CA SER A 127 2.64 21.08 0.15
C SER A 127 3.88 20.35 0.69
N GLY A 128 4.36 19.34 -0.02
CA GLY A 128 5.52 18.57 0.34
C GLY A 128 6.01 17.71 -0.82
N LYS A 129 7.02 16.90 -0.57
CA LYS A 129 7.55 15.97 -1.55
C LYS A 129 8.11 14.70 -0.92
N MET A 130 8.31 13.69 -1.76
CA MET A 130 8.93 12.44 -1.38
C MET A 130 10.08 12.11 -2.33
N VAL A 131 11.14 11.51 -1.79
CA VAL A 131 12.34 11.11 -2.54
C VAL A 131 12.73 9.68 -2.15
N ALA A 132 12.87 8.82 -3.14
CA ALA A 132 13.44 7.49 -2.93
C ALA A 132 14.97 7.59 -2.88
N VAL A 133 15.54 7.14 -1.78
CA VAL A 133 16.99 7.07 -1.54
C VAL A 133 17.43 5.62 -1.73
N LEU A 134 18.31 5.38 -2.70
CA LEU A 134 18.76 4.03 -3.04
C LEU A 134 20.22 3.80 -2.66
N ASN A 135 20.49 2.59 -2.17
CA ASN A 135 21.84 2.10 -1.85
C ASN A 135 22.63 3.01 -0.90
N THR A 136 21.94 3.62 0.06
CA THR A 136 22.52 4.43 1.12
C THR A 136 22.18 3.77 2.47
N PRO A 137 23.12 3.66 3.42
CA PRO A 137 22.84 3.10 4.74
C PRO A 137 21.71 3.83 5.46
N VAL A 138 20.87 3.09 6.17
CA VAL A 138 19.69 3.64 6.86
C VAL A 138 20.07 4.72 7.86
N GLU A 139 21.16 4.52 8.61
CA GLU A 139 21.66 5.45 9.60
C GLU A 139 22.06 6.80 9.00
N VAL A 140 22.63 6.80 7.78
CA VAL A 140 22.99 8.02 7.04
C VAL A 140 21.70 8.76 6.62
N ILE A 141 20.67 8.03 6.19
CA ILE A 141 19.38 8.61 5.80
C ILE A 141 18.68 9.24 7.00
N GLU A 142 18.61 8.51 8.12
CA GLU A 142 17.98 8.99 9.34
C GLU A 142 18.70 10.21 9.91
N GLN A 143 20.05 10.21 9.89
CA GLN A 143 20.85 11.35 10.31
C GLN A 143 20.57 12.57 9.42
N ALA A 144 20.57 12.42 8.11
CA ALA A 144 20.29 13.52 7.17
C ALA A 144 18.89 14.12 7.40
N CYS A 145 17.88 13.28 7.63
CA CYS A 145 16.53 13.73 8.00
C CYS A 145 16.53 14.49 9.33
N GLN A 146 17.22 13.98 10.34
CA GLN A 146 17.32 14.63 11.64
C GLN A 146 17.97 16.02 11.56
N GLU A 147 19.07 16.15 10.84
CA GLU A 147 19.73 17.43 10.62
C GLU A 147 18.86 18.41 9.82
N ALA A 148 18.21 17.94 8.75
CA ALA A 148 17.35 18.76 7.91
C ALA A 148 16.04 19.17 8.60
N SER A 149 15.63 18.47 9.66
CA SER A 149 14.38 18.76 10.41
C SER A 149 14.36 20.14 11.08
N GLN A 150 15.49 20.83 11.16
CA GLN A 150 15.55 22.23 11.58
C GLN A 150 14.84 23.19 10.60
N LEU A 151 14.65 22.78 9.35
CA LEU A 151 13.96 23.56 8.31
C LEU A 151 12.48 23.17 8.14
N GLY A 152 11.99 22.19 8.86
CA GLY A 152 10.62 21.68 8.76
C GLY A 152 10.55 20.16 8.88
N VAL A 153 9.37 19.59 8.67
CA VAL A 153 9.17 18.14 8.77
C VAL A 153 9.88 17.43 7.62
N VAL A 154 10.76 16.50 7.95
CA VAL A 154 11.31 15.51 7.03
C VAL A 154 11.67 14.24 7.79
N THR A 155 11.18 13.09 7.31
CA THR A 155 11.39 11.77 7.95
C THR A 155 11.48 10.69 6.91
N PRO A 156 12.09 9.53 7.22
CA PRO A 156 11.81 8.31 6.49
C PRO A 156 10.30 8.03 6.53
N ALA A 157 9.71 7.75 5.37
CA ALA A 157 8.28 7.50 5.20
C ALA A 157 8.00 6.04 4.82
N ASN A 158 8.91 5.40 4.06
CA ASN A 158 8.79 4.00 3.69
C ASN A 158 10.15 3.30 3.76
N TYR A 159 10.19 2.22 4.50
CA TYR A 159 11.30 1.25 4.50
C TYR A 159 10.92 0.11 3.55
N ASN A 160 11.13 0.30 2.24
CA ASN A 160 10.66 -0.64 1.22
C ASN A 160 11.55 -1.87 1.08
N THR A 161 12.87 -1.66 1.06
CA THR A 161 13.90 -2.72 1.05
C THR A 161 15.11 -2.22 1.84
N PRO A 162 16.05 -3.11 2.26
CA PRO A 162 17.29 -2.66 2.90
C PRO A 162 18.10 -1.66 2.06
N SER A 163 17.87 -1.61 0.75
CA SER A 163 18.55 -0.72 -0.19
C SER A 163 17.65 0.38 -0.78
N GLN A 164 16.43 0.54 -0.30
CA GLN A 164 15.51 1.59 -0.76
C GLN A 164 14.62 2.09 0.38
N ILE A 165 14.88 3.32 0.78
CA ILE A 165 14.08 4.04 1.77
C ILE A 165 13.55 5.31 1.11
N VAL A 166 12.29 5.62 1.34
CA VAL A 166 11.66 6.87 0.88
C VAL A 166 11.64 7.84 2.03
N ILE A 167 12.15 9.05 1.81
CA ILE A 167 12.00 10.18 2.72
C ILE A 167 10.88 11.08 2.25
N GLY A 168 10.17 11.71 3.17
CA GLY A 168 9.07 12.63 2.86
C GLY A 168 8.97 13.76 3.87
N GLY A 169 8.39 14.87 3.43
CA GLY A 169 8.21 16.03 4.29
C GLY A 169 7.96 17.33 3.53
N GLU A 170 8.18 18.43 4.21
CA GLU A 170 8.12 19.77 3.62
C GLU A 170 9.23 19.97 2.59
N VAL A 171 8.92 20.69 1.52
CA VAL A 171 9.84 20.85 0.38
C VAL A 171 11.23 21.29 0.79
N ALA A 172 11.35 22.36 1.59
CA ALA A 172 12.65 22.90 2.02
C ALA A 172 13.44 21.91 2.89
N ALA A 173 12.77 21.20 3.78
CA ALA A 173 13.41 20.20 4.65
C ALA A 173 13.87 18.97 3.87
N VAL A 174 13.04 18.48 2.92
CA VAL A 174 13.43 17.37 2.03
C VAL A 174 14.59 17.77 1.12
N ASP A 175 14.58 19.00 0.57
CA ASP A 175 15.68 19.51 -0.25
C ASP A 175 16.99 19.52 0.53
N ARG A 176 16.96 20.02 1.79
CA ARG A 176 18.14 20.00 2.66
C ARG A 176 18.61 18.56 2.98
N ALA A 177 17.69 17.65 3.25
CA ALA A 177 18.05 16.24 3.46
C ALA A 177 18.71 15.63 2.22
N VAL A 178 18.22 15.95 1.01
CA VAL A 178 18.83 15.52 -0.26
C VAL A 178 20.25 16.05 -0.41
N GLU A 179 20.50 17.33 -0.11
CA GLU A 179 21.85 17.92 -0.13
C GLU A 179 22.79 17.18 0.84
N LEU A 180 22.37 16.97 2.10
CA LEU A 180 23.15 16.24 3.09
C LEU A 180 23.45 14.80 2.66
N LEU A 181 22.49 14.12 2.06
CA LEU A 181 22.69 12.79 1.51
C LEU A 181 23.70 12.77 0.36
N GLN A 182 23.68 13.79 -0.52
CA GLN A 182 24.66 13.93 -1.60
C GLN A 182 26.06 14.20 -1.04
N GLU A 183 26.19 15.08 -0.05
CA GLU A 183 27.44 15.35 0.68
C GLU A 183 27.99 14.06 1.34
N ALA A 184 27.11 13.19 1.85
CA ALA A 184 27.46 11.90 2.42
C ALA A 184 27.75 10.80 1.36
N GLY A 185 27.67 11.13 0.07
CA GLY A 185 28.00 10.23 -1.04
C GLY A 185 26.84 9.43 -1.63
N ALA A 186 25.59 9.74 -1.27
CA ALA A 186 24.40 9.12 -1.90
C ALA A 186 24.36 9.50 -3.41
N LYS A 187 24.23 8.49 -4.28
CA LYS A 187 24.31 8.69 -5.73
C LYS A 187 22.95 8.60 -6.44
N ARG A 188 21.97 7.97 -5.83
CA ARG A 188 20.67 7.68 -6.45
C ARG A 188 19.54 8.16 -5.55
N LEU A 189 19.10 9.38 -5.82
CA LEU A 189 18.02 10.08 -5.15
C LEU A 189 16.95 10.36 -6.21
N ILE A 190 15.78 9.72 -6.12
CA ILE A 190 14.75 9.77 -7.15
C ILE A 190 13.51 10.47 -6.58
N PRO A 191 13.20 11.69 -7.04
CA PRO A 191 11.92 12.34 -6.69
C PRO A 191 10.75 11.46 -7.12
N LEU A 192 9.76 11.30 -6.23
CA LEU A 192 8.55 10.55 -6.55
C LEU A 192 7.46 11.49 -7.04
N ASN A 193 6.73 11.06 -8.05
CA ASN A 193 5.53 11.75 -8.52
C ASN A 193 4.32 11.35 -7.66
N VAL A 194 4.21 11.95 -6.48
CA VAL A 194 3.13 11.72 -5.53
C VAL A 194 2.46 13.02 -5.16
N SER A 195 1.18 12.96 -4.79
CA SER A 195 0.37 14.13 -4.48
C SER A 195 0.71 14.80 -3.15
N GLY A 196 1.42 14.14 -2.24
CA GLY A 196 1.74 14.70 -0.94
C GLY A 196 2.80 13.91 -0.16
N PRO A 197 3.28 14.45 0.97
CA PRO A 197 4.30 13.85 1.84
C PRO A 197 3.66 12.82 2.78
N PHE A 198 3.21 11.70 2.22
CA PHE A 198 2.52 10.63 2.93
C PHE A 198 3.41 9.97 3.99
N HIS A 199 2.79 9.41 5.03
CA HIS A 199 3.48 8.73 6.14
C HIS A 199 4.45 9.64 6.90
N THR A 200 4.09 10.91 7.04
CA THR A 200 4.80 11.91 7.83
C THR A 200 3.85 12.63 8.80
N ALA A 201 4.39 13.34 9.77
CA ALA A 201 3.60 14.12 10.73
C ALA A 201 2.69 15.19 10.08
N LEU A 202 2.94 15.55 8.82
CA LEU A 202 2.10 16.47 8.05
C LEU A 202 0.68 15.91 7.80
N LEU A 203 0.49 14.60 7.94
CA LEU A 203 -0.80 13.92 7.83
C LEU A 203 -1.56 13.82 9.16
N GLU A 204 -1.16 14.53 10.22
CA GLU A 204 -1.82 14.48 11.53
C GLU A 204 -3.33 14.76 11.46
N ALA A 205 -3.75 15.77 10.69
CA ALA A 205 -5.17 16.11 10.53
C ALA A 205 -5.96 14.98 9.83
N ALA A 206 -5.35 14.33 8.83
CA ALA A 206 -5.94 13.15 8.17
C ALA A 206 -6.05 11.97 9.14
N SER A 207 -5.02 11.73 9.95
CA SER A 207 -4.99 10.68 10.97
C SER A 207 -6.14 10.84 11.97
N GLN A 208 -6.38 12.07 12.46
CA GLN A 208 -7.47 12.37 13.41
C GLN A 208 -8.86 12.15 12.80
N LYS A 209 -9.09 12.59 11.55
CA LYS A 209 -10.35 12.36 10.84
C LYS A 209 -10.57 10.87 10.57
N LEU A 210 -9.50 10.16 10.19
CA LEU A 210 -9.56 8.72 9.96
C LEU A 210 -9.86 7.96 11.26
N ALA A 211 -9.27 8.37 12.39
CA ALA A 211 -9.57 7.76 13.69
C ALA A 211 -11.07 7.79 14.02
N GLN A 212 -11.75 8.92 13.72
CA GLN A 212 -13.20 9.02 13.90
C GLN A 212 -13.94 8.06 12.95
N ALA A 213 -13.57 8.04 11.66
CA ALA A 213 -14.21 7.16 10.69
C ALA A 213 -14.03 5.66 11.04
N LEU A 214 -12.89 5.29 11.60
CA LEU A 214 -12.59 3.93 12.04
C LEU A 214 -13.45 3.47 13.21
N THR A 215 -13.92 4.37 14.07
CA THR A 215 -14.83 4.01 15.17
C THR A 215 -16.24 3.62 14.71
N GLU A 216 -16.60 3.97 13.47
CA GLU A 216 -17.90 3.64 12.87
C GLU A 216 -17.88 2.27 12.16
N VAL A 217 -16.71 1.62 12.05
CA VAL A 217 -16.50 0.37 11.32
C VAL A 217 -16.38 -0.80 12.30
N GLU A 218 -17.07 -1.88 12.00
CA GLU A 218 -16.97 -3.12 12.77
C GLU A 218 -15.86 -4.01 12.20
N PHE A 219 -14.91 -4.40 13.04
CA PHE A 219 -13.84 -5.31 12.67
C PHE A 219 -14.11 -6.70 13.21
N SER A 220 -13.81 -7.73 12.41
CA SER A 220 -13.94 -9.15 12.75
C SER A 220 -12.59 -9.75 13.13
N ASP A 221 -12.59 -11.00 13.58
CA ASP A 221 -11.38 -11.76 13.83
C ASP A 221 -10.67 -12.12 12.53
N PHE A 222 -9.34 -12.20 12.58
CA PHE A 222 -8.54 -12.57 11.43
C PHE A 222 -8.67 -14.07 11.09
N ALA A 223 -9.03 -14.39 9.85
CA ALA A 223 -9.02 -15.76 9.34
C ALA A 223 -7.58 -16.23 9.00
N CYS A 224 -6.68 -15.33 8.69
CA CYS A 224 -5.25 -15.58 8.57
C CYS A 224 -4.45 -14.37 9.08
N PRO A 225 -3.21 -14.57 9.60
CA PRO A 225 -2.40 -13.48 10.14
C PRO A 225 -2.14 -12.39 9.11
N LEU A 226 -2.30 -11.13 9.54
CA LEU A 226 -1.91 -9.94 8.80
C LEU A 226 -0.70 -9.30 9.47
N VAL A 227 0.34 -8.99 8.70
CA VAL A 227 1.50 -8.22 9.18
C VAL A 227 1.30 -6.75 8.86
N GLY A 228 1.24 -5.92 9.92
CA GLY A 228 0.92 -4.50 9.82
C GLY A 228 2.10 -3.63 9.43
N ASN A 229 1.81 -2.51 8.76
CA ASN A 229 2.83 -1.58 8.24
C ASN A 229 3.57 -0.81 9.34
N THR A 230 2.88 -0.44 10.42
CA THR A 230 3.38 0.50 11.43
C THR A 230 4.47 -0.11 12.31
N GLU A 231 4.30 -1.37 12.70
CA GLU A 231 5.20 -2.05 13.65
C GLU A 231 5.88 -3.28 13.06
N ALA A 232 5.54 -3.68 11.83
CA ALA A 232 6.01 -4.92 11.20
C ALA A 232 5.77 -6.16 12.09
N LYS A 233 4.58 -6.23 12.70
CA LYS A 233 4.14 -7.32 13.58
C LYS A 233 2.80 -7.88 13.11
N VAL A 234 2.49 -9.10 13.53
CA VAL A 234 1.14 -9.64 13.35
C VAL A 234 0.15 -8.73 14.11
N MET A 235 -0.87 -8.30 13.38
CA MET A 235 -1.87 -7.36 13.89
C MET A 235 -2.87 -8.08 14.77
N GLU A 236 -3.18 -7.50 15.92
CA GLU A 236 -4.26 -7.95 16.81
C GLU A 236 -5.53 -7.14 16.53
N LYS A 237 -6.69 -7.77 16.60
CA LYS A 237 -7.98 -7.14 16.30
C LYS A 237 -8.21 -5.86 17.11
N GLU A 238 -7.91 -5.89 18.39
CA GLU A 238 -8.11 -4.79 19.34
C GLU A 238 -7.24 -3.58 19.00
N ARG A 239 -6.20 -3.78 18.19
CA ARG A 239 -5.25 -2.72 17.81
C ARG A 239 -5.49 -2.18 16.41
N ILE A 240 -6.43 -2.71 15.63
CA ILE A 240 -6.66 -2.30 14.24
C ILE A 240 -6.87 -0.78 14.14
N VAL A 241 -7.78 -0.22 14.94
CA VAL A 241 -8.11 1.21 14.93
C VAL A 241 -6.87 2.06 15.25
N GLU A 242 -6.14 1.72 16.31
CA GLU A 242 -4.90 2.40 16.69
C GLU A 242 -3.87 2.37 15.56
N LEU A 243 -3.60 1.17 15.04
CA LEU A 243 -2.54 0.98 14.05
C LEU A 243 -2.86 1.65 12.71
N LEU A 244 -4.11 1.57 12.23
CA LEU A 244 -4.51 2.27 11.01
C LEU A 244 -4.51 3.80 11.17
N THR A 245 -4.86 4.30 12.36
CA THR A 245 -4.77 5.74 12.68
C THR A 245 -3.32 6.22 12.62
N ARG A 246 -2.39 5.45 13.15
CA ARG A 246 -0.94 5.75 13.13
C ARG A 246 -0.34 5.60 11.74
N GLN A 247 -0.78 4.60 10.98
CA GLN A 247 -0.22 4.26 9.66
C GLN A 247 -0.20 5.44 8.68
N VAL A 248 -1.20 6.34 8.72
CA VAL A 248 -1.29 7.49 7.81
C VAL A 248 -0.13 8.47 7.97
N LYS A 249 0.39 8.61 9.19
CA LYS A 249 1.41 9.60 9.58
C LYS A 249 2.74 9.00 10.03
N GLU A 250 2.83 7.68 10.13
CA GLU A 250 4.04 6.97 10.53
C GLU A 250 4.63 6.17 9.37
N PRO A 251 5.94 5.84 9.42
CA PRO A 251 6.61 5.09 8.37
C PRO A 251 6.01 3.71 8.13
N VAL A 252 5.98 3.31 6.85
CA VAL A 252 5.66 1.95 6.44
C VAL A 252 6.92 1.07 6.52
N ARG A 253 6.89 0.02 7.33
CA ARG A 253 8.00 -0.91 7.58
C ARG A 253 7.88 -2.18 6.72
N PHE A 254 7.90 -2.01 5.40
CA PHE A 254 7.57 -3.09 4.49
C PHE A 254 8.61 -4.22 4.50
N TYR A 255 9.91 -3.92 4.40
CA TYR A 255 10.91 -4.99 4.37
C TYR A 255 11.00 -5.77 5.69
N GLU A 256 10.76 -5.10 6.82
CA GLU A 256 10.68 -5.76 8.14
C GLU A 256 9.46 -6.69 8.21
N SER A 257 8.33 -6.30 7.59
CA SER A 257 7.13 -7.15 7.48
C SER A 257 7.41 -8.41 6.66
N ILE A 258 8.15 -8.27 5.55
CA ILE A 258 8.57 -9.44 4.74
C ILE A 258 9.51 -10.34 5.54
N ALA A 259 10.48 -9.77 6.26
CA ALA A 259 11.39 -10.54 7.12
C ALA A 259 10.63 -11.36 8.18
N LEU A 260 9.65 -10.75 8.85
CA LEU A 260 8.79 -11.48 9.81
C LEU A 260 8.02 -12.63 9.14
N MET A 261 7.49 -12.43 7.95
CA MET A 261 6.81 -13.50 7.21
C MET A 261 7.76 -14.66 6.88
N GLN A 262 9.00 -14.36 6.49
CA GLN A 262 10.02 -15.37 6.23
C GLN A 262 10.40 -16.14 7.49
N GLU A 263 10.57 -15.46 8.63
CA GLU A 263 10.78 -16.10 9.94
C GLU A 263 9.60 -17.02 10.32
N ALA A 264 8.38 -16.67 9.92
CA ALA A 264 7.19 -17.51 10.08
C ALA A 264 7.14 -18.70 9.08
N GLY A 265 8.11 -18.81 8.17
CA GLY A 265 8.24 -19.90 7.20
C GLY A 265 7.58 -19.64 5.85
N VAL A 266 7.23 -18.40 5.53
CA VAL A 266 6.74 -18.03 4.19
C VAL A 266 7.91 -18.06 3.20
N THR A 267 7.73 -18.79 2.10
CA THR A 267 8.72 -18.90 1.03
C THR A 267 8.16 -18.51 -0.35
N ARG A 268 6.84 -18.35 -0.45
CA ARG A 268 6.15 -17.93 -1.68
C ARG A 268 5.35 -16.67 -1.42
N PHE A 269 5.57 -15.64 -2.24
CA PHE A 269 4.86 -14.35 -2.16
C PHE A 269 4.12 -14.08 -3.47
N ILE A 270 2.83 -13.79 -3.36
CA ILE A 270 1.96 -13.52 -4.50
C ILE A 270 1.46 -12.09 -4.39
N GLU A 271 1.84 -11.22 -5.31
CA GLU A 271 1.31 -9.86 -5.38
C GLU A 271 -0.05 -9.87 -6.07
N ILE A 272 -1.06 -9.34 -5.39
CA ILE A 272 -2.45 -9.29 -5.83
C ILE A 272 -2.84 -7.84 -6.12
N GLY A 273 -3.32 -7.58 -7.34
CA GLY A 273 -3.70 -6.24 -7.75
C GLY A 273 -2.80 -5.69 -8.84
N PRO A 274 -2.95 -4.39 -9.23
CA PRO A 274 -2.21 -3.81 -10.33
C PRO A 274 -0.71 -3.74 -10.06
N GLY A 275 0.10 -4.05 -11.06
CA GLY A 275 1.55 -3.88 -11.05
C GLY A 275 2.35 -5.02 -10.40
N LYS A 276 3.66 -4.78 -10.23
CA LYS A 276 4.66 -5.76 -9.74
C LYS A 276 5.67 -5.14 -8.79
N VAL A 277 5.30 -4.06 -8.12
CA VAL A 277 6.23 -3.27 -7.29
C VAL A 277 6.65 -4.05 -6.06
N LEU A 278 5.69 -4.72 -5.39
CA LEU A 278 5.98 -5.47 -4.17
C LEU A 278 6.80 -6.73 -4.46
N SER A 279 6.50 -7.42 -5.56
CA SER A 279 7.33 -8.53 -6.06
C SER A 279 8.78 -8.08 -6.31
N GLY A 280 8.95 -6.88 -6.87
CA GLY A 280 10.27 -6.26 -7.06
C GLY A 280 10.98 -5.96 -5.74
N PHE A 281 10.26 -5.55 -4.70
CA PHE A 281 10.82 -5.35 -3.37
C PHE A 281 11.21 -6.66 -2.71
N VAL A 282 10.33 -7.67 -2.71
CA VAL A 282 10.65 -8.99 -2.15
C VAL A 282 11.87 -9.59 -2.83
N LYS A 283 12.00 -9.51 -4.16
CA LYS A 283 13.19 -9.99 -4.88
C LYS A 283 14.50 -9.33 -4.43
N LYS A 284 14.44 -8.07 -3.98
CA LYS A 284 15.62 -7.36 -3.44
C LYS A 284 15.91 -7.73 -2.00
N ILE A 285 14.86 -8.09 -1.24
CA ILE A 285 14.98 -8.55 0.15
C ILE A 285 15.51 -9.98 0.18
N ASP A 286 14.90 -10.87 -0.65
CA ASP A 286 15.26 -12.28 -0.74
C ASP A 286 15.22 -12.75 -2.20
N LYS A 287 16.40 -13.09 -2.74
CA LYS A 287 16.56 -13.60 -4.10
C LYS A 287 16.06 -15.05 -4.27
N THR A 288 15.84 -15.76 -3.18
CA THR A 288 15.43 -17.17 -3.17
C THR A 288 13.90 -17.32 -3.05
N ALA A 289 13.18 -16.26 -2.71
CA ALA A 289 11.74 -16.27 -2.58
C ALA A 289 11.07 -16.62 -3.92
N GLN A 290 10.05 -17.47 -3.85
CA GLN A 290 9.19 -17.76 -5.00
C GLN A 290 8.20 -16.61 -5.17
N LEU A 291 8.16 -16.03 -6.35
CA LEU A 291 7.35 -14.84 -6.64
C LEU A 291 6.36 -15.10 -7.77
N ALA A 292 5.15 -14.62 -7.60
CA ALA A 292 4.17 -14.48 -8.65
C ALA A 292 3.41 -13.16 -8.47
N ASN A 293 2.70 -12.73 -9.51
CA ASN A 293 1.73 -11.65 -9.40
C ASN A 293 0.47 -12.02 -10.19
N VAL A 294 -0.65 -11.46 -9.78
CA VAL A 294 -1.94 -11.61 -10.48
C VAL A 294 -2.59 -10.23 -10.60
N GLU A 295 -2.57 -9.69 -11.82
CA GLU A 295 -3.15 -8.38 -12.16
C GLU A 295 -4.08 -8.43 -13.38
N ASP A 296 -3.90 -9.40 -14.26
CA ASP A 296 -4.60 -9.56 -15.54
C ASP A 296 -4.82 -11.05 -15.88
N GLN A 297 -5.45 -11.32 -17.02
CA GLN A 297 -5.73 -12.68 -17.46
C GLN A 297 -4.46 -13.51 -17.70
N ALA A 298 -3.43 -12.91 -18.27
CA ALA A 298 -2.20 -13.63 -18.58
C ALA A 298 -1.47 -14.06 -17.29
N SER A 299 -1.34 -13.15 -16.32
CA SER A 299 -0.71 -13.45 -15.02
C SER A 299 -1.55 -14.42 -14.18
N LEU A 300 -2.88 -14.36 -14.25
CA LEU A 300 -3.76 -15.33 -13.60
C LEU A 300 -3.52 -16.74 -14.14
N LEU A 301 -3.52 -16.93 -15.46
CA LEU A 301 -3.29 -18.23 -16.08
C LEU A 301 -1.89 -18.77 -15.74
N ALA A 302 -0.87 -17.94 -15.86
CA ALA A 302 0.50 -18.31 -15.48
C ALA A 302 0.62 -18.72 -14.00
N PHE A 303 -0.14 -18.07 -13.11
CA PHE A 303 -0.17 -18.42 -11.69
C PHE A 303 -0.88 -19.75 -11.43
N LEU A 304 -1.97 -20.05 -12.12
CA LEU A 304 -2.77 -21.28 -11.93
C LEU A 304 -2.11 -22.53 -12.54
N GLU A 305 -1.20 -22.35 -13.49
CA GLU A 305 -0.44 -23.45 -14.12
C GLU A 305 0.76 -23.93 -13.28
N ASN A 306 1.19 -23.14 -12.26
CA ASN A 306 2.34 -23.40 -11.39
C ASN A 306 1.94 -23.65 -9.93
#